data_f5cec5b44e94d166393a6973a90f15d0
#
_entry.id   f5cec5b44e94d166393a6973a90f15d0
#
_cell.length_a   1.000
_cell.length_b   1.000
_cell.length_c   1.000
_cell.angle_alpha   90.00
_cell.angle_beta   90.00
_cell.angle_gamma   90.00
#
_symmetry.space_group_name_H-M   'P 1'
#
loop_
_entity.id
_entity.type
_entity.pdbx_description
1 polymer ?
#
loop_
_entity_poly.entity_id
_entity_poly.type
_entity_poly.pdbx_seq_one_letter_code
_entity_poly.pdbx_strand_id
1 'polypeptide(L)'
;LWCYWISFLGVNLVSVLLGFIFLSPLYQRYGIREFCIQDNHAVSFDSIAYGVLVLLLSAGGCTSFELFRRWVVSDKKILELEKATKQAELQQLKKQINPHFLFNMLNNANILVKDAPDEASQILEKLDNLLCYQLNDSTRREVFLTADIQFLTSFLELEKVRRDHFEYTIFQEGNMENICIPPLLFIPFVENAVKHNLDSDNLSYVHLYFSVHNKRLTFRCENSKPRVPVKREGGIGLANVKRRLDLLYESRYTLQIEDKETTYNVNLHLNL
;
A
#
# COMPACT_ATOMS: atom_id res chain seq x y z
N LEU A 1 10.47 24.41 23.59
CA LEU A 1 10.94 24.11 24.95
C LEU A 1 11.12 25.41 25.76
N TRP A 2 11.91 26.38 25.28
CA TRP A 2 12.17 27.64 25.99
C TRP A 2 10.89 28.46 26.30
N CYS A 3 10.00 28.62 25.32
CA CYS A 3 8.71 29.30 25.52
C CYS A 3 7.83 28.59 26.58
N TYR A 4 7.91 27.28 26.69
CA TYR A 4 7.19 26.49 27.66
C TYR A 4 7.70 26.78 29.08
N TRP A 5 9.02 26.79 29.30
CA TRP A 5 9.63 27.08 30.57
C TRP A 5 9.38 28.52 31.02
N ILE A 6 9.38 29.50 30.10
CA ILE A 6 9.04 30.90 30.40
C ILE A 6 7.57 31.01 30.83
N SER A 7 6.65 30.36 30.09
CA SER A 7 5.22 30.34 30.44
C SER A 7 4.97 29.66 31.78
N PHE A 8 5.62 28.52 32.03
CA PHE A 8 5.54 27.80 33.31
C PHE A 8 6.01 28.65 34.51
N LEU A 9 7.16 29.30 34.38
CA LEU A 9 7.70 30.21 35.39
C LEU A 9 6.76 31.42 35.63
N GLY A 10 6.22 31.99 34.56
CA GLY A 10 5.28 33.12 34.63
C GLY A 10 3.99 32.78 35.35
N VAL A 11 3.37 31.64 35.04
CA VAL A 11 2.14 31.17 35.69
C VAL A 11 2.37 30.87 37.17
N ASN A 12 3.49 30.26 37.53
CA ASN A 12 3.82 29.99 38.92
C ASN A 12 4.08 31.28 39.71
N LEU A 13 4.78 32.24 39.13
CA LEU A 13 5.04 33.54 39.76
C LEU A 13 3.73 34.31 40.02
N VAL A 14 2.82 34.33 39.06
CA VAL A 14 1.49 34.97 39.19
C VAL A 14 0.65 34.26 40.25
N SER A 15 0.66 32.93 40.29
CA SER A 15 -0.08 32.14 41.28
C SER A 15 0.40 32.39 42.71
N VAL A 16 1.72 32.50 42.92
CA VAL A 16 2.32 32.84 44.22
C VAL A 16 1.96 34.27 44.65
N LEU A 17 2.03 35.23 43.72
CA LEU A 17 1.65 36.63 43.98
C LEU A 17 0.16 36.75 44.32
N LEU A 18 -0.72 36.12 43.58
CA LEU A 18 -2.15 36.09 43.87
C LEU A 18 -2.45 35.46 45.24
N GLY A 19 -1.78 34.33 45.55
CA GLY A 19 -1.89 33.69 46.84
C GLY A 19 -1.50 34.62 47.98
N PHE A 20 -0.42 35.35 47.82
CA PHE A 20 0.03 36.31 48.82
C PHE A 20 -0.97 37.49 48.99
N ILE A 21 -1.50 38.03 47.90
CA ILE A 21 -2.47 39.13 47.91
C ILE A 21 -3.79 38.72 48.52
N PHE A 22 -4.32 37.53 48.22
CA PHE A 22 -5.62 37.08 48.71
C PHE A 22 -5.57 36.54 50.14
N LEU A 23 -4.49 35.90 50.54
CA LEU A 23 -4.39 35.28 51.87
C LEU A 23 -3.89 36.23 52.95
N SER A 24 -3.09 37.24 52.59
CA SER A 24 -2.60 38.19 53.58
C SER A 24 -3.72 38.96 54.34
N PRO A 25 -4.82 39.44 53.69
CA PRO A 25 -5.93 40.06 54.40
C PRO A 25 -6.79 39.05 55.19
N LEU A 26 -6.90 37.79 54.75
CA LEU A 26 -7.59 36.73 55.50
C LEU A 26 -6.83 36.35 56.77
N TYR A 27 -5.52 36.25 56.69
CA TYR A 27 -4.67 36.04 57.83
C TYR A 27 -4.79 37.16 58.88
N GLN A 28 -4.89 38.43 58.47
CA GLN A 28 -5.13 39.56 59.34
C GLN A 28 -6.53 39.54 59.95
N ARG A 29 -7.56 39.08 59.23
CA ARG A 29 -8.95 39.12 59.70
C ARG A 29 -9.33 38.00 60.62
N TYR A 30 -8.70 36.84 60.57
CA TYR A 30 -9.01 35.67 61.38
C TYR A 30 -8.07 35.46 62.56
N GLY A 31 -7.21 36.46 62.94
CA GLY A 31 -6.48 36.48 64.18
C GLY A 31 -5.41 35.38 64.37
N ILE A 32 -5.00 34.75 63.29
CA ILE A 32 -3.90 33.76 63.31
C ILE A 32 -2.57 34.50 63.46
N ARG A 33 -2.55 35.35 64.46
CA ARG A 33 -1.48 36.34 64.64
C ARG A 33 -0.47 35.98 65.72
N GLU A 34 -0.60 34.84 66.37
CA GLU A 34 0.16 34.60 67.57
C GLU A 34 1.39 33.71 67.48
N PHE A 35 1.85 33.36 66.32
CA PHE A 35 3.02 32.47 66.30
C PHE A 35 4.33 33.02 65.68
N CYS A 36 4.34 34.24 65.20
CA CYS A 36 5.54 34.72 64.47
C CYS A 36 5.88 36.21 64.68
N ILE A 37 5.93 36.73 65.90
CA ILE A 37 6.47 38.07 66.14
C ILE A 37 7.46 38.02 67.26
N GLN A 38 8.48 37.24 67.22
CA GLN A 38 9.62 37.47 68.06
C GLN A 38 10.99 37.16 67.43
N ASP A 39 11.01 36.56 66.22
CA ASP A 39 12.29 36.41 65.54
C ASP A 39 12.16 36.77 64.08
N ASN A 40 13.03 37.62 63.65
CA ASN A 40 13.04 38.37 62.40
C ASN A 40 13.23 37.55 61.12
N HIS A 41 12.91 36.29 61.05
CA HIS A 41 13.00 35.44 59.78
C HIS A 41 12.30 34.08 59.89
N ALA A 42 11.32 33.84 60.72
CA ALA A 42 10.62 32.56 60.74
C ALA A 42 9.52 32.54 59.71
N VAL A 43 9.79 31.94 58.50
CA VAL A 43 8.79 31.55 57.53
C VAL A 43 7.92 30.48 58.20
N SER A 44 6.62 30.75 58.40
CA SER A 44 5.72 29.78 59.02
C SER A 44 5.59 28.53 58.19
N PHE A 45 5.52 27.37 58.84
CA PHE A 45 5.34 26.06 58.15
C PHE A 45 4.14 26.08 57.21
N ASP A 46 3.05 26.75 57.57
CA ASP A 46 1.83 26.90 56.76
C ASP A 46 2.08 27.65 55.45
N SER A 47 2.94 28.68 55.48
CA SER A 47 3.31 29.43 54.26
C SER A 47 4.11 28.57 53.28
N ILE A 48 4.99 27.72 53.80
CA ILE A 48 5.75 26.78 53.01
C ILE A 48 4.82 25.71 52.39
N ALA A 49 3.94 25.10 53.23
CA ALA A 49 2.98 24.09 52.83
C ALA A 49 2.05 24.61 51.74
N TYR A 50 1.54 25.84 51.88
CA TYR A 50 0.73 26.49 50.83
C TYR A 50 1.52 26.73 49.54
N GLY A 51 2.73 27.23 49.62
CA GLY A 51 3.59 27.44 48.47
C GLY A 51 3.85 26.11 47.68
N VAL A 52 4.13 25.04 48.43
CA VAL A 52 4.30 23.71 47.84
C VAL A 52 3.00 23.22 47.19
N LEU A 53 1.83 23.39 47.83
CA LEU A 53 0.54 23.00 47.23
C LEU A 53 0.26 23.73 45.91
N VAL A 54 0.47 25.05 45.88
CA VAL A 54 0.29 25.85 44.66
C VAL A 54 1.23 25.41 43.56
N LEU A 55 2.48 25.11 43.85
CA LEU A 55 3.45 24.59 42.90
C LEU A 55 3.02 23.22 42.34
N LEU A 56 2.53 22.32 43.21
CA LEU A 56 2.04 21.01 42.76
C LEU A 56 0.81 21.12 41.87
N LEU A 57 -0.16 21.99 42.23
CA LEU A 57 -1.36 22.20 41.43
C LEU A 57 -1.02 22.83 40.06
N SER A 58 -0.13 23.81 40.02
CA SER A 58 0.28 24.45 38.77
C SER A 58 1.09 23.51 37.89
N ALA A 59 1.99 22.73 38.45
CA ALA A 59 2.74 21.70 37.75
C ALA A 59 1.81 20.62 37.20
N GLY A 60 0.84 20.15 38.01
CA GLY A 60 -0.18 19.20 37.59
C GLY A 60 -1.07 19.73 36.45
N GLY A 61 -1.48 20.99 36.51
CA GLY A 61 -2.25 21.65 35.46
C GLY A 61 -1.47 21.78 34.17
N CYS A 62 -0.22 22.22 34.23
CA CYS A 62 0.63 22.34 33.04
C CYS A 62 0.93 20.99 32.39
N THR A 63 1.22 19.96 33.19
CA THR A 63 1.48 18.60 32.65
C THR A 63 0.22 17.99 32.01
N SER A 64 -0.94 18.16 32.66
CA SER A 64 -2.22 17.71 32.12
C SER A 64 -2.56 18.39 30.77
N PHE A 65 -2.34 19.70 30.68
CA PHE A 65 -2.54 20.45 29.44
C PHE A 65 -1.62 19.98 28.33
N GLU A 66 -0.33 19.75 28.65
CA GLU A 66 0.63 19.25 27.64
C GLU A 66 0.29 17.82 27.19
N LEU A 67 -0.15 16.94 28.11
CA LEU A 67 -0.61 15.60 27.78
C LEU A 67 -1.86 15.64 26.90
N PHE A 68 -2.83 16.48 27.23
CA PHE A 68 -4.03 16.68 26.43
C PHE A 68 -3.69 17.20 25.03
N ARG A 69 -2.82 18.19 24.93
CA ARG A 69 -2.35 18.71 23.64
C ARG A 69 -1.66 17.62 22.80
N ARG A 70 -0.77 16.84 23.43
CA ARG A 70 -0.10 15.71 22.75
C ARG A 70 -1.11 14.67 22.29
N TRP A 71 -2.09 14.36 23.10
CA TRP A 71 -3.15 13.42 22.77
C TRP A 71 -3.95 13.89 21.54
N VAL A 72 -4.41 15.15 21.52
CA VAL A 72 -5.14 15.74 20.39
C VAL A 72 -4.29 15.76 19.10
N VAL A 73 -3.00 16.09 19.18
CA VAL A 73 -2.11 16.09 18.02
C VAL A 73 -1.86 14.68 17.51
N SER A 74 -1.68 13.72 18.43
CA SER A 74 -1.52 12.30 18.08
C SER A 74 -2.76 11.72 17.41
N ASP A 75 -3.94 12.03 17.93
CA ASP A 75 -5.22 11.57 17.39
C ASP A 75 -5.46 12.10 15.95
N LYS A 76 -5.19 13.39 15.74
CA LYS A 76 -5.21 13.97 14.37
C LYS A 76 -4.24 13.27 13.44
N LYS A 77 -3.02 12.97 13.89
CA LYS A 77 -2.01 12.30 13.08
C LYS A 77 -2.42 10.86 12.72
N ILE A 78 -3.06 10.15 13.65
CA ILE A 78 -3.61 8.81 13.38
C ILE A 78 -4.67 8.91 12.29
N LEU A 79 -5.61 9.84 12.38
CA LEU A 79 -6.66 10.03 11.37
C LEU A 79 -6.09 10.40 10.00
N GLU A 80 -5.06 11.25 9.93
CA GLU A 80 -4.36 11.59 8.68
C GLU A 80 -3.66 10.38 8.07
N LEU A 81 -3.00 9.55 8.90
CA LEU A 81 -2.35 8.33 8.44
C LEU A 81 -3.36 7.30 7.93
N GLU A 82 -4.48 7.10 8.62
CA GLU A 82 -5.55 6.22 8.17
C GLU A 82 -6.13 6.69 6.82
N LYS A 83 -6.36 8.00 6.66
CA LYS A 83 -6.82 8.57 5.39
C LYS A 83 -5.81 8.39 4.27
N ALA A 84 -4.52 8.60 4.55
CA ALA A 84 -3.45 8.39 3.58
C ALA A 84 -3.32 6.91 3.18
N THR A 85 -3.46 5.99 4.15
CA THR A 85 -3.45 4.54 3.89
C THR A 85 -4.62 4.14 2.99
N LYS A 86 -5.84 4.56 3.32
CA LYS A 86 -7.02 4.31 2.47
C LYS A 86 -6.88 4.88 1.06
N GLN A 87 -6.30 6.07 0.93
CA GLN A 87 -6.03 6.67 -0.39
C GLN A 87 -4.97 5.88 -1.17
N ALA A 88 -3.92 5.39 -0.50
CA ALA A 88 -2.90 4.55 -1.13
C ALA A 88 -3.48 3.20 -1.58
N GLU A 89 -4.32 2.57 -0.77
CA GLU A 89 -5.05 1.34 -1.11
C GLU A 89 -5.97 1.55 -2.32
N LEU A 90 -6.74 2.65 -2.35
CA LEU A 90 -7.59 2.99 -3.50
C LEU A 90 -6.77 3.25 -4.77
N GLN A 91 -5.62 3.90 -4.66
CA GLN A 91 -4.72 4.10 -5.80
C GLN A 91 -4.10 2.79 -6.28
N GLN A 92 -3.77 1.89 -5.36
CA GLN A 92 -3.27 0.57 -5.70
C GLN A 92 -4.32 -0.27 -6.43
N LEU A 93 -5.58 -0.26 -5.94
CA LEU A 93 -6.71 -0.90 -6.61
C LEU A 93 -6.97 -0.33 -8.02
N LYS A 94 -6.93 0.99 -8.18
CA LYS A 94 -7.06 1.64 -9.50
C LYS A 94 -5.95 1.28 -10.47
N LYS A 95 -4.72 1.06 -9.99
CA LYS A 95 -3.59 0.64 -10.83
C LYS A 95 -3.66 -0.83 -11.27
N GLN A 96 -4.43 -1.66 -10.58
CA GLN A 96 -4.64 -3.06 -10.97
C GLN A 96 -5.48 -3.19 -12.25
N ILE A 97 -6.32 -2.20 -12.54
CA ILE A 97 -7.05 -2.12 -13.81
C ILE A 97 -6.19 -1.27 -14.76
N ASN A 98 -5.74 -1.84 -15.87
CA ASN A 98 -5.07 -1.08 -16.93
C ASN A 98 -6.13 -0.28 -17.72
N PRO A 99 -6.31 1.04 -17.48
CA PRO A 99 -7.40 1.78 -18.11
C PRO A 99 -7.27 1.82 -19.62
N HIS A 100 -6.05 1.90 -20.12
CA HIS A 100 -5.78 1.93 -21.56
C HIS A 100 -6.16 0.61 -22.24
N PHE A 101 -5.90 -0.53 -21.60
CA PHE A 101 -6.36 -1.84 -22.10
C PHE A 101 -7.89 -1.90 -22.15
N LEU A 102 -8.55 -1.49 -21.06
CA LEU A 102 -10.02 -1.47 -20.98
C LEU A 102 -10.65 -0.60 -22.08
N PHE A 103 -10.17 0.63 -22.25
CA PHE A 103 -10.68 1.52 -23.30
C PHE A 103 -10.46 0.95 -24.72
N ASN A 104 -9.33 0.31 -24.98
CA ASN A 104 -9.06 -0.32 -26.27
C ASN A 104 -10.02 -1.47 -26.53
N MET A 105 -10.31 -2.32 -25.54
CA MET A 105 -11.26 -3.44 -25.69
C MET A 105 -12.67 -2.95 -25.92
N LEU A 106 -13.12 -1.93 -25.17
CA LEU A 106 -14.44 -1.31 -25.38
C LEU A 106 -14.56 -0.67 -26.77
N ASN A 107 -13.52 0.00 -27.25
CA ASN A 107 -13.51 0.56 -28.60
C ASN A 107 -13.58 -0.54 -29.66
N ASN A 108 -12.83 -1.63 -29.52
CA ASN A 108 -12.89 -2.76 -30.47
C ASN A 108 -14.29 -3.40 -30.47
N ALA A 109 -14.85 -3.65 -29.29
CA ALA A 109 -16.23 -4.16 -29.21
C ALA A 109 -17.23 -3.22 -29.90
N ASN A 110 -17.12 -1.91 -29.67
CA ASN A 110 -18.00 -0.91 -30.28
C ASN A 110 -17.89 -0.87 -31.82
N ILE A 111 -16.70 -1.05 -32.39
CA ILE A 111 -16.50 -1.13 -33.84
C ILE A 111 -17.20 -2.38 -34.39
N LEU A 112 -17.09 -3.52 -33.72
CA LEU A 112 -17.62 -4.81 -34.17
C LEU A 112 -19.15 -4.94 -33.97
N VAL A 113 -19.80 -4.13 -33.15
CA VAL A 113 -21.24 -4.21 -32.85
C VAL A 113 -22.10 -4.23 -34.12
N LYS A 114 -21.68 -3.51 -35.19
CA LYS A 114 -22.47 -3.42 -36.44
C LYS A 114 -22.21 -4.57 -37.37
N ASP A 115 -20.95 -4.97 -37.50
CA ASP A 115 -20.50 -5.90 -38.56
C ASP A 115 -20.38 -7.34 -38.03
N ALA A 116 -20.07 -7.54 -36.75
CA ALA A 116 -19.91 -8.84 -36.11
C ALA A 116 -20.41 -8.82 -34.66
N PRO A 117 -21.74 -8.74 -34.40
CA PRO A 117 -22.31 -8.56 -33.05
C PRO A 117 -21.97 -9.72 -32.12
N ASP A 118 -21.85 -10.95 -32.64
CA ASP A 118 -21.49 -12.11 -31.81
C ASP A 118 -20.05 -12.02 -31.30
N GLU A 119 -19.11 -11.55 -32.11
CA GLU A 119 -17.73 -11.32 -31.70
C GLU A 119 -17.62 -10.17 -30.67
N ALA A 120 -18.38 -9.09 -30.89
CA ALA A 120 -18.47 -7.99 -29.93
C ALA A 120 -18.98 -8.48 -28.56
N SER A 121 -20.00 -9.34 -28.55
CA SER A 121 -20.54 -9.95 -27.33
C SER A 121 -19.49 -10.80 -26.61
N GLN A 122 -18.73 -11.62 -27.35
CA GLN A 122 -17.66 -12.44 -26.78
C GLN A 122 -16.51 -11.60 -26.16
N ILE A 123 -16.15 -10.48 -26.79
CA ILE A 123 -15.17 -9.54 -26.23
C ILE A 123 -15.66 -8.99 -24.90
N LEU A 124 -16.93 -8.56 -24.83
CA LEU A 124 -17.51 -8.00 -23.61
C LEU A 124 -17.61 -9.03 -22.50
N GLU A 125 -17.98 -10.28 -22.80
CA GLU A 125 -18.02 -11.37 -21.83
C GLU A 125 -16.62 -11.68 -21.26
N LYS A 126 -15.60 -11.77 -22.12
CA LYS A 126 -14.21 -11.99 -21.69
C LYS A 126 -13.69 -10.84 -20.85
N LEU A 127 -14.07 -9.60 -21.21
CA LEU A 127 -13.70 -8.42 -20.46
C LEU A 127 -14.36 -8.40 -19.07
N ASP A 128 -15.64 -8.78 -18.98
CA ASP A 128 -16.35 -8.92 -17.71
C ASP A 128 -15.67 -9.95 -16.79
N ASN A 129 -15.37 -11.14 -17.31
CA ASN A 129 -14.66 -12.19 -16.59
C ASN A 129 -13.30 -11.71 -16.06
N LEU A 130 -12.54 -10.96 -16.87
CA LEU A 130 -11.25 -10.40 -16.49
C LEU A 130 -11.40 -9.35 -15.37
N LEU A 131 -12.39 -8.45 -15.48
CA LEU A 131 -12.67 -7.44 -14.48
C LEU A 131 -13.18 -8.07 -13.17
N CYS A 132 -14.04 -9.08 -13.26
CA CYS A 132 -14.51 -9.82 -12.09
C CYS A 132 -13.36 -10.46 -11.32
N TYR A 133 -12.41 -11.11 -12.01
CA TYR A 133 -11.22 -11.65 -11.37
C TYR A 133 -10.36 -10.55 -10.74
N GLN A 134 -10.09 -9.45 -11.46
CA GLN A 134 -9.30 -8.35 -10.93
C GLN A 134 -9.91 -7.66 -9.72
N LEU A 135 -11.24 -7.53 -9.66
CA LEU A 135 -11.92 -6.84 -8.57
C LEU A 135 -12.17 -7.73 -7.34
N ASN A 136 -12.48 -9.00 -7.57
CA ASN A 136 -12.91 -9.92 -6.51
C ASN A 136 -11.77 -10.83 -6.03
N ASP A 137 -11.12 -11.53 -6.96
CA ASP A 137 -10.13 -12.55 -6.61
C ASP A 137 -8.76 -11.97 -6.29
N SER A 138 -8.40 -10.85 -6.89
CA SER A 138 -7.11 -10.17 -6.62
C SER A 138 -6.98 -9.66 -5.17
N THR A 139 -8.09 -9.51 -4.46
CA THR A 139 -8.10 -9.06 -3.06
C THR A 139 -7.94 -10.20 -2.06
N ARG A 140 -8.06 -11.45 -2.51
CA ARG A 140 -7.87 -12.64 -1.68
C ARG A 140 -6.39 -12.87 -1.38
N ARG A 141 -6.12 -13.57 -0.31
CA ARG A 141 -4.75 -13.97 0.03
C ARG A 141 -4.18 -14.95 -0.97
N GLU A 142 -5.00 -15.90 -1.41
CA GLU A 142 -4.65 -16.97 -2.34
C GLU A 142 -5.83 -17.28 -3.26
N VAL A 143 -5.52 -17.72 -4.47
CA VAL A 143 -6.47 -18.18 -5.49
C VAL A 143 -5.99 -19.52 -6.06
N PHE A 144 -6.88 -20.27 -6.69
CA PHE A 144 -6.48 -21.47 -7.41
C PHE A 144 -5.63 -21.12 -8.64
N LEU A 145 -4.57 -21.90 -8.88
CA LEU A 145 -3.71 -21.75 -10.05
C LEU A 145 -4.52 -21.79 -11.36
N THR A 146 -5.54 -22.66 -11.40
CA THR A 146 -6.46 -22.77 -12.55
C THR A 146 -7.20 -21.46 -12.82
N ALA A 147 -7.60 -20.71 -11.79
CA ALA A 147 -8.25 -19.41 -11.94
C ALA A 147 -7.29 -18.33 -12.48
N ASP A 148 -6.04 -18.32 -12.03
CA ASP A 148 -5.02 -17.39 -12.57
C ASP A 148 -4.67 -17.72 -14.02
N ILE A 149 -4.58 -19.02 -14.38
CA ILE A 149 -4.38 -19.44 -15.78
C ILE A 149 -5.57 -19.03 -16.66
N GLN A 150 -6.80 -19.19 -16.18
CA GLN A 150 -8.00 -18.75 -16.91
C GLN A 150 -8.00 -17.23 -17.14
N PHE A 151 -7.61 -16.47 -16.14
CA PHE A 151 -7.45 -15.03 -16.26
C PHE A 151 -6.40 -14.65 -17.34
N LEU A 152 -5.22 -15.32 -17.33
CA LEU A 152 -4.20 -15.10 -18.35
C LEU A 152 -4.67 -15.51 -19.76
N THR A 153 -5.45 -16.57 -19.86
CA THR A 153 -6.07 -17.00 -21.12
C THR A 153 -6.98 -15.92 -21.68
N SER A 154 -7.91 -15.43 -20.84
CA SER A 154 -8.83 -14.35 -21.25
C SER A 154 -8.09 -13.08 -21.65
N PHE A 155 -7.01 -12.74 -20.93
CA PHE A 155 -6.16 -11.59 -21.25
C PHE A 155 -5.49 -11.74 -22.64
N LEU A 156 -4.88 -12.90 -22.92
CA LEU A 156 -4.20 -13.15 -24.20
C LEU A 156 -5.19 -13.28 -25.37
N GLU A 157 -6.39 -13.82 -25.14
CA GLU A 157 -7.46 -13.85 -26.14
C GLU A 157 -7.92 -12.44 -26.53
N LEU A 158 -8.10 -11.55 -25.56
CA LEU A 158 -8.43 -10.14 -25.82
C LEU A 158 -7.29 -9.42 -26.56
N GLU A 159 -6.04 -9.69 -26.22
CA GLU A 159 -4.90 -9.14 -26.96
C GLU A 159 -4.83 -9.67 -28.40
N LYS A 160 -5.21 -10.92 -28.66
CA LYS A 160 -5.28 -11.50 -30.00
C LYS A 160 -6.34 -10.83 -30.88
N VAL A 161 -7.51 -10.50 -30.31
CA VAL A 161 -8.55 -9.76 -31.04
C VAL A 161 -8.08 -8.36 -31.47
N ARG A 162 -7.16 -7.76 -30.71
CA ARG A 162 -6.63 -6.42 -31.00
C ARG A 162 -5.54 -6.40 -32.08
N ARG A 163 -4.92 -7.55 -32.38
CA ARG A 163 -3.70 -7.63 -33.18
C ARG A 163 -3.83 -8.68 -34.27
N ASP A 164 -3.70 -8.27 -35.50
CA ASP A 164 -3.82 -9.16 -36.67
C ASP A 164 -2.70 -10.22 -36.73
N HIS A 165 -1.50 -9.90 -36.21
CA HIS A 165 -0.31 -10.76 -36.27
C HIS A 165 0.18 -11.15 -34.86
N PHE A 166 -0.74 -11.65 -34.05
CA PHE A 166 -0.41 -12.10 -32.67
C PHE A 166 -0.93 -13.52 -32.44
N GLU A 167 -0.03 -14.38 -31.99
CA GLU A 167 -0.34 -15.74 -31.55
C GLU A 167 0.04 -15.99 -30.13
N TYR A 168 -0.69 -16.86 -29.46
CA TYR A 168 -0.34 -17.32 -28.11
C TYR A 168 -0.62 -18.79 -27.94
N THR A 169 0.11 -19.44 -27.02
CA THR A 169 -0.15 -20.81 -26.58
C THR A 169 0.02 -20.91 -25.09
N ILE A 170 -0.81 -21.72 -24.44
CA ILE A 170 -0.72 -22.03 -23.02
C ILE A 170 -0.67 -23.56 -22.86
N PHE A 171 0.48 -24.05 -22.44
CA PHE A 171 0.70 -25.45 -22.15
C PHE A 171 0.59 -25.73 -20.65
N GLN A 172 -0.08 -26.79 -20.30
CA GLN A 172 -0.26 -27.23 -18.91
C GLN A 172 0.17 -28.70 -18.79
N GLU A 173 1.03 -28.99 -17.81
CA GLU A 173 1.55 -30.33 -17.55
C GLU A 173 1.46 -30.65 -16.05
N GLY A 174 0.94 -31.83 -15.73
CA GLY A 174 0.72 -32.26 -14.36
C GLY A 174 -0.66 -31.88 -13.82
N ASN A 175 -0.89 -32.16 -12.54
CA ASN A 175 -2.16 -31.81 -11.89
C ASN A 175 -2.12 -30.40 -11.33
N MET A 176 -2.92 -29.48 -11.91
CA MET A 176 -3.07 -28.09 -11.51
C MET A 176 -4.17 -27.89 -10.46
N GLU A 177 -4.97 -28.93 -10.18
CA GLU A 177 -6.09 -28.83 -9.24
C GLU A 177 -5.60 -28.64 -7.82
N ASN A 178 -6.34 -27.88 -7.04
CA ASN A 178 -6.08 -27.61 -5.62
C ASN A 178 -4.74 -26.92 -5.29
N ILE A 179 -4.07 -26.35 -6.27
CA ILE A 179 -2.88 -25.54 -6.05
C ILE A 179 -3.30 -24.11 -5.82
N CYS A 180 -2.94 -23.56 -4.65
CA CYS A 180 -3.19 -22.17 -4.29
C CYS A 180 -1.92 -21.34 -4.46
N ILE A 181 -2.08 -20.18 -5.07
CA ILE A 181 -1.02 -19.20 -5.31
C ILE A 181 -1.54 -17.79 -4.97
N PRO A 182 -0.67 -16.83 -4.70
CA PRO A 182 -1.06 -15.43 -4.62
C PRO A 182 -1.65 -14.95 -5.96
N PRO A 183 -2.79 -14.23 -5.95
CA PRO A 183 -3.46 -13.77 -7.17
C PRO A 183 -2.56 -12.86 -8.00
N LEU A 184 -2.76 -12.84 -9.32
CA LEU A 184 -2.04 -11.98 -10.26
C LEU A 184 -0.50 -12.14 -10.15
N LEU A 185 -0.03 -13.38 -9.93
CA LEU A 185 1.39 -13.65 -9.77
C LEU A 185 2.14 -13.60 -11.11
N PHE A 186 1.53 -14.11 -12.16
CA PHE A 186 2.16 -14.28 -13.48
C PHE A 186 1.85 -13.15 -14.46
N ILE A 187 0.76 -12.39 -14.25
CA ILE A 187 0.35 -11.32 -15.19
C ILE A 187 1.45 -10.29 -15.48
N PRO A 188 2.31 -9.87 -14.53
CA PRO A 188 3.36 -8.90 -14.86
C PRO A 188 4.38 -9.39 -15.90
N PHE A 189 4.61 -10.71 -15.93
CA PHE A 189 5.48 -11.31 -16.95
C PHE A 189 4.79 -11.35 -18.31
N VAL A 190 3.49 -11.69 -18.32
CA VAL A 190 2.68 -11.78 -19.55
C VAL A 190 2.44 -10.39 -20.14
N GLU A 191 2.11 -9.39 -19.31
CA GLU A 191 2.00 -7.99 -19.76
C GLU A 191 3.31 -7.49 -20.36
N ASN A 192 4.44 -7.82 -19.72
CA ASN A 192 5.75 -7.48 -20.24
C ASN A 192 6.02 -8.14 -21.60
N ALA A 193 5.70 -9.42 -21.71
CA ALA A 193 5.83 -10.17 -22.96
C ALA A 193 5.01 -9.55 -24.09
N VAL A 194 3.73 -9.23 -23.81
CA VAL A 194 2.82 -8.61 -24.78
C VAL A 194 3.24 -7.18 -25.14
N LYS A 195 3.74 -6.41 -24.18
CA LYS A 195 4.19 -5.02 -24.40
C LYS A 195 5.43 -4.96 -25.30
N HIS A 196 6.35 -5.91 -25.15
CA HIS A 196 7.67 -5.87 -25.78
C HIS A 196 7.82 -6.75 -27.01
N ASN A 197 6.76 -7.47 -27.44
CA ASN A 197 6.75 -8.23 -28.68
C ASN A 197 6.03 -7.54 -29.84
N LEU A 198 5.70 -6.24 -29.70
CA LEU A 198 5.03 -5.48 -30.76
C LEU A 198 5.91 -5.39 -31.99
N ASP A 199 5.48 -6.06 -33.08
CA ASP A 199 6.03 -5.96 -34.41
C ASP A 199 4.84 -5.81 -35.35
N SER A 200 4.80 -4.73 -36.14
CA SER A 200 3.71 -4.46 -37.09
C SER A 200 3.80 -5.32 -38.35
N ASP A 201 5.00 -5.79 -38.68
CA ASP A 201 5.30 -6.40 -39.96
C ASP A 201 5.51 -7.93 -39.87
N ASN A 202 5.75 -8.44 -38.67
CA ASN A 202 6.03 -9.86 -38.44
C ASN A 202 5.09 -10.45 -37.37
N LEU A 203 4.92 -11.77 -37.45
CA LEU A 203 4.19 -12.53 -36.44
C LEU A 203 4.84 -12.39 -35.08
N SER A 204 4.09 -11.86 -34.11
CA SER A 204 4.47 -11.80 -32.73
C SER A 204 3.81 -12.93 -31.94
N TYR A 205 4.51 -13.52 -30.98
CA TYR A 205 3.95 -14.63 -30.20
C TYR A 205 4.30 -14.54 -28.72
N VAL A 206 3.42 -15.16 -27.91
CA VAL A 206 3.65 -15.42 -26.46
C VAL A 206 3.31 -16.87 -26.17
N HIS A 207 4.26 -17.61 -25.62
CA HIS A 207 4.08 -18.99 -25.19
C HIS A 207 4.20 -19.06 -23.67
N LEU A 208 3.15 -19.57 -23.03
CA LEU A 208 3.13 -19.83 -21.60
C LEU A 208 3.19 -21.33 -21.35
N TYR A 209 4.00 -21.73 -20.42
CA TYR A 209 4.13 -23.11 -19.98
C TYR A 209 4.01 -23.19 -18.48
N PHE A 210 3.10 -24.02 -18.01
CA PHE A 210 2.90 -24.34 -16.58
C PHE A 210 3.12 -25.82 -16.38
N SER A 211 3.97 -26.17 -15.43
CA SER A 211 4.23 -27.56 -15.08
C SER A 211 4.26 -27.74 -13.56
N VAL A 212 3.58 -28.76 -13.07
CA VAL A 212 3.54 -29.08 -11.64
C VAL A 212 4.01 -30.51 -11.41
N HIS A 213 5.16 -30.62 -10.75
CA HIS A 213 5.74 -31.90 -10.37
C HIS A 213 6.28 -31.84 -8.92
N ASN A 214 5.91 -32.79 -8.08
CA ASN A 214 6.46 -32.96 -6.71
C ASN A 214 6.42 -31.64 -5.88
N LYS A 215 5.28 -30.96 -5.85
CA LYS A 215 5.10 -29.65 -5.17
C LYS A 215 5.98 -28.53 -5.72
N ARG A 216 6.53 -28.68 -6.90
CA ARG A 216 7.22 -27.60 -7.61
C ARG A 216 6.37 -27.14 -8.78
N LEU A 217 6.04 -25.86 -8.80
CA LEU A 217 5.42 -25.19 -9.91
C LEU A 217 6.49 -24.52 -10.76
N THR A 218 6.53 -24.85 -12.03
CA THR A 218 7.38 -24.19 -13.03
C THR A 218 6.49 -23.37 -13.94
N PHE A 219 6.79 -22.11 -14.06
CA PHE A 219 6.20 -21.20 -15.04
C PHE A 219 7.29 -20.72 -16.00
N ARG A 220 7.02 -20.83 -17.30
CA ARG A 220 7.85 -20.25 -18.33
C ARG A 220 7.00 -19.35 -19.24
N CYS A 221 7.51 -18.17 -19.49
CA CYS A 221 6.95 -17.22 -20.45
C CYS A 221 8.01 -16.89 -21.51
N GLU A 222 7.71 -17.22 -22.74
CA GLU A 222 8.57 -16.92 -23.88
C GLU A 222 7.82 -16.00 -24.85
N ASN A 223 8.47 -14.95 -25.32
CA ASN A 223 7.93 -14.08 -26.34
C ASN A 223 8.94 -13.75 -27.43
N SER A 224 8.45 -13.51 -28.65
CA SER A 224 9.22 -12.94 -29.73
C SER A 224 9.67 -11.52 -29.42
N LYS A 225 10.78 -11.09 -30.03
CA LYS A 225 11.27 -9.71 -29.98
C LYS A 225 11.15 -9.08 -31.37
N PRO A 226 10.77 -7.78 -31.45
CA PRO A 226 10.75 -7.07 -32.72
C PRO A 226 12.18 -6.93 -33.27
N ARG A 227 12.30 -6.99 -34.60
CA ARG A 227 13.58 -6.86 -35.29
C ARG A 227 14.22 -5.49 -35.10
N VAL A 228 13.41 -4.44 -34.92
CA VAL A 228 13.90 -3.10 -34.62
C VAL A 228 13.84 -2.90 -33.11
N PRO A 229 14.97 -2.64 -32.44
CA PRO A 229 14.98 -2.45 -30.99
C PRO A 229 14.16 -1.22 -30.61
N VAL A 230 13.04 -1.42 -29.97
CA VAL A 230 12.29 -0.33 -29.33
C VAL A 230 13.03 0.08 -28.06
N LYS A 231 13.27 1.39 -27.91
CA LYS A 231 13.95 1.95 -26.73
C LYS A 231 13.26 1.49 -25.45
N ARG A 232 13.96 0.72 -24.62
CA ARG A 232 13.40 0.13 -23.40
C ARG A 232 13.25 1.22 -22.35
N GLU A 233 12.04 1.70 -22.14
CA GLU A 233 11.69 2.38 -20.89
C GLU A 233 11.22 1.33 -19.90
N GLY A 234 12.01 1.09 -18.84
CA GLY A 234 11.52 0.58 -17.58
C GLY A 234 11.92 -0.80 -17.12
N GLY A 235 12.91 -0.86 -16.27
CA GLY A 235 13.17 -1.98 -15.35
C GLY A 235 12.29 -2.04 -14.09
N ILE A 236 11.30 -1.14 -13.94
CA ILE A 236 10.51 -0.99 -12.70
C ILE A 236 9.58 -2.19 -12.47
N GLY A 237 9.00 -2.76 -13.52
CA GLY A 237 8.07 -3.88 -13.41
C GLY A 237 8.73 -5.15 -12.83
N LEU A 238 9.86 -5.56 -13.40
CA LEU A 238 10.59 -6.75 -12.95
C LEU A 238 11.17 -6.61 -11.54
N ALA A 239 11.65 -5.42 -11.17
CA ALA A 239 12.12 -5.16 -9.82
C ALA A 239 10.98 -5.31 -8.79
N ASN A 240 9.79 -4.82 -9.10
CA ASN A 240 8.60 -4.97 -8.24
C ASN A 240 8.16 -6.43 -8.13
N VAL A 241 8.19 -7.18 -9.25
CA VAL A 241 7.86 -8.62 -9.23
C VAL A 241 8.86 -9.39 -8.38
N LYS A 242 10.16 -9.13 -8.55
CA LYS A 242 11.20 -9.78 -7.73
C LYS A 242 10.99 -9.48 -6.24
N ARG A 243 10.78 -8.22 -5.89
CA ARG A 243 10.49 -7.84 -4.50
C ARG A 243 9.25 -8.54 -3.94
N ARG A 244 8.19 -8.69 -4.76
CA ARG A 244 6.99 -9.43 -4.38
C ARG A 244 7.26 -10.91 -4.14
N LEU A 245 8.06 -11.54 -5.01
CA LEU A 245 8.49 -12.93 -4.86
C LEU A 245 9.35 -13.13 -3.60
N ASP A 246 10.28 -12.21 -3.31
CA ASP A 246 11.09 -12.23 -2.11
C ASP A 246 10.22 -12.19 -0.84
N LEU A 247 9.17 -11.37 -0.82
CA LEU A 247 8.26 -11.25 0.32
C LEU A 247 7.33 -12.48 0.49
N LEU A 248 6.92 -13.12 -0.60
CA LEU A 248 5.95 -14.23 -0.58
C LEU A 248 6.61 -15.61 -0.43
N TYR A 249 7.76 -15.79 -1.05
CA TYR A 249 8.43 -17.10 -1.17
C TYR A 249 9.82 -17.14 -0.53
N GLU A 250 10.39 -15.99 -0.16
CA GLU A 250 11.75 -15.89 0.40
C GLU A 250 12.80 -16.64 -0.45
N SER A 251 13.38 -17.74 0.07
CA SER A 251 14.34 -18.58 -0.66
C SER A 251 13.69 -19.76 -1.43
N ARG A 252 12.35 -19.85 -1.45
CA ARG A 252 11.62 -20.96 -2.07
C ARG A 252 11.29 -20.73 -3.55
N TYR A 253 11.94 -19.77 -4.20
CA TYR A 253 11.77 -19.53 -5.63
C TYR A 253 13.11 -19.35 -6.34
N THR A 254 13.09 -19.58 -7.65
CA THR A 254 14.19 -19.25 -8.55
C THR A 254 13.62 -18.54 -9.79
N LEU A 255 14.12 -17.36 -10.08
CA LEU A 255 13.75 -16.58 -11.25
C LEU A 255 14.96 -16.43 -12.17
N GLN A 256 14.85 -16.92 -13.39
CA GLN A 256 15.86 -16.80 -14.44
C GLN A 256 15.28 -16.07 -15.64
N ILE A 257 16.04 -15.14 -16.19
CA ILE A 257 15.64 -14.33 -17.34
C ILE A 257 16.74 -14.46 -18.39
N GLU A 258 16.34 -14.87 -19.59
CA GLU A 258 17.21 -14.98 -20.75
C GLU A 258 16.76 -13.99 -21.83
N ASP A 259 17.61 -13.03 -22.11
CA ASP A 259 17.38 -12.01 -23.14
C ASP A 259 18.22 -12.33 -24.37
N LYS A 260 17.64 -13.08 -25.33
CA LYS A 260 18.28 -13.46 -26.61
C LYS A 260 17.97 -12.42 -27.68
N GLU A 261 18.63 -12.54 -28.84
CA GLU A 261 18.40 -11.60 -29.96
C GLU A 261 16.96 -11.58 -30.46
N THR A 262 16.35 -12.74 -30.62
CA THR A 262 15.00 -12.92 -31.20
C THR A 262 13.91 -13.25 -30.19
N THR A 263 14.28 -13.69 -28.99
CA THR A 263 13.35 -14.14 -27.96
C THR A 263 13.70 -13.61 -26.58
N TYR A 264 12.69 -13.48 -25.74
CA TYR A 264 12.83 -13.16 -24.33
C TYR A 264 12.14 -14.24 -23.51
N ASN A 265 12.88 -14.87 -22.60
CA ASN A 265 12.40 -15.98 -21.78
C ASN A 265 12.46 -15.64 -20.31
N VAL A 266 11.39 -15.93 -19.61
CA VAL A 266 11.32 -15.88 -18.13
C VAL A 266 11.02 -17.29 -17.64
N ASN A 267 11.85 -17.81 -16.74
CA ASN A 267 11.62 -19.07 -16.06
C ASN A 267 11.52 -18.82 -14.57
N LEU A 268 10.38 -19.18 -13.98
CA LEU A 268 10.10 -19.06 -12.56
C LEU A 268 9.80 -20.45 -12.00
N HIS A 269 10.56 -20.86 -11.01
CA HIS A 269 10.32 -22.08 -10.24
C HIS A 269 9.91 -21.72 -8.83
N LEU A 270 8.80 -22.29 -8.37
CA LEU A 270 8.24 -22.09 -7.03
C LEU A 270 8.16 -23.43 -6.32
N ASN A 271 8.62 -23.49 -5.08
CA ASN A 271 8.34 -24.61 -4.19
C ASN A 271 7.07 -24.28 -3.40
N LEU A 272 6.01 -25.06 -3.66
CA LEU A 272 4.67 -24.87 -3.10
C LEU A 272 4.58 -25.36 -1.64
#